data_9cac4759c15dd983f3a33976d5d7a660
#
_entry.id   9cac4759c15dd983f3a33976d5d7a660
#
_cell.length_a   1.000
_cell.length_b   1.000
_cell.length_c   1.000
_cell.angle_alpha   90.00
_cell.angle_beta   90.00
_cell.angle_gamma   90.00
#
_symmetry.space_group_name_H-M   'P 1'
#
loop_
_entity.id
_entity.type
_entity.pdbx_description
1 polymer ?
#
loop_
_entity_poly.entity_id
_entity_poly.type
_entity_poly.pdbx_seq_one_letter_code
_entity_poly.pdbx_strand_id
1 'polypeptide(L)'
;MLIFYDYNSFFSCFFTVDENRDLKPHEQNKYLVFESNLMELFEICTKCCSPTAASITYVNGSMLKIKQSCEHCNYTRMWFSQPYVGGKPAGNLSISAGILFSGSMPTKVLRMYRFMKVACISSSTFMNHQKYYLYSAIAHVWHDYQKDYIRDVKEVRRSVVLGGDGRADTPGHSAKYGTNSMLDLDEGVVVDIQLVQVQHYFN
;
A
#
# COMPACT_ATOMS: atom_id res chain seq x y z
N MET A 1 8.95 19.91 -4.73
CA MET A 1 7.65 20.60 -4.88
C MET A 1 6.56 19.65 -4.37
N LEU A 2 6.14 19.82 -3.11
CA LEU A 2 5.11 19.00 -2.48
C LEU A 2 3.77 19.39 -3.10
N ILE A 3 3.16 18.47 -3.84
CA ILE A 3 1.79 18.64 -4.35
C ILE A 3 0.86 18.41 -3.16
N PHE A 4 0.39 19.48 -2.55
CA PHE A 4 -0.77 19.46 -1.67
C PHE A 4 -2.01 19.24 -2.52
N TYR A 5 -2.65 18.08 -2.39
CA TYR A 5 -4.00 17.89 -2.91
C TYR A 5 -4.96 18.74 -2.10
N ASP A 6 -5.61 19.64 -2.78
CA ASP A 6 -6.61 20.57 -2.27
C ASP A 6 -7.84 19.82 -1.72
N TYR A 7 -8.14 20.05 -0.45
CA TYR A 7 -9.19 19.35 0.32
C TYR A 7 -10.58 19.99 0.17
N ASN A 8 -10.83 20.78 -0.86
CA ASN A 8 -12.08 21.50 -1.08
C ASN A 8 -12.69 21.28 -2.46
N SER A 9 -13.42 20.16 -2.63
CA SER A 9 -14.58 20.14 -3.49
C SER A 9 -15.71 19.35 -2.84
N PHE A 10 -16.51 20.11 -2.09
CA PHE A 10 -17.73 19.70 -1.43
C PHE A 10 -18.81 19.30 -2.47
N PHE A 11 -19.41 18.13 -2.29
CA PHE A 11 -20.75 17.70 -2.69
C PHE A 11 -21.20 18.01 -4.13
N SER A 12 -21.10 17.00 -4.96
CA SER A 12 -22.11 16.73 -5.98
C SER A 12 -22.63 15.31 -5.77
N CYS A 13 -23.77 15.20 -5.13
CA CYS A 13 -24.53 13.97 -4.97
C CYS A 13 -25.23 13.67 -6.30
N PHE A 14 -24.56 12.98 -7.22
CA PHE A 14 -25.19 12.29 -8.34
C PHE A 14 -24.70 10.86 -8.34
N PHE A 15 -25.67 9.96 -8.20
CA PHE A 15 -25.48 8.51 -8.36
C PHE A 15 -24.97 8.21 -9.77
N THR A 16 -23.69 8.01 -9.93
CA THR A 16 -23.10 7.27 -11.03
C THR A 16 -22.54 5.97 -10.48
N VAL A 17 -23.37 4.93 -10.55
CA VAL A 17 -23.09 3.59 -9.99
C VAL A 17 -21.98 2.86 -10.75
N ASP A 18 -21.40 3.43 -11.82
CA ASP A 18 -20.55 2.68 -12.77
C ASP A 18 -19.09 3.11 -12.89
N GLU A 19 -18.70 4.32 -12.45
CA GLU A 19 -17.33 4.82 -12.68
C GLU A 19 -16.24 4.12 -11.87
N ASN A 20 -16.59 3.42 -10.78
CA ASN A 20 -15.61 2.77 -9.90
C ASN A 20 -15.34 1.29 -10.20
N ARG A 21 -16.09 0.65 -11.11
CA ARG A 21 -15.94 -0.79 -11.38
C ARG A 21 -14.68 -1.13 -12.16
N ASP A 22 -14.23 -0.21 -13.03
CA ASP A 22 -13.06 -0.41 -13.89
C ASP A 22 -11.75 0.09 -13.29
N LEU A 23 -11.80 0.74 -12.12
CA LEU A 23 -10.61 1.22 -11.41
C LEU A 23 -9.81 0.05 -10.84
N LYS A 24 -8.49 0.13 -10.97
CA LYS A 24 -7.59 -0.81 -10.31
C LYS A 24 -7.77 -0.74 -8.78
N PRO A 25 -7.54 -1.84 -8.03
CA PRO A 25 -7.80 -1.88 -6.59
C PRO A 25 -7.11 -0.79 -5.76
N HIS A 26 -5.96 -0.28 -6.21
CA HIS A 26 -5.25 0.80 -5.52
C HIS A 26 -5.87 2.19 -5.76
N GLU A 27 -6.58 2.36 -6.85
CA GLU A 27 -7.26 3.61 -7.23
C GLU A 27 -8.63 3.75 -6.56
N GLN A 28 -9.23 2.63 -6.15
CA GLN A 28 -10.54 2.62 -5.51
C GLN A 28 -10.49 3.22 -4.11
N ASN A 29 -11.52 3.97 -3.72
CA ASN A 29 -11.71 4.44 -2.35
C ASN A 29 -11.95 3.26 -1.39
N LYS A 30 -11.49 3.39 -0.14
CA LYS A 30 -11.68 2.42 0.93
C LYS A 30 -12.36 3.11 2.10
N TYR A 31 -13.32 2.43 2.70
CA TYR A 31 -14.13 2.96 3.79
C TYR A 31 -14.04 2.06 5.01
N LEU A 32 -14.11 2.66 6.20
CA LEU A 32 -14.25 1.93 7.44
C LEU A 32 -15.74 1.70 7.70
N VAL A 33 -16.14 0.45 7.82
CA VAL A 33 -17.53 0.06 8.03
C VAL A 33 -17.62 -0.75 9.32
N PHE A 34 -18.61 -0.46 10.18
CA PHE A 34 -18.88 -1.24 11.38
C PHE A 34 -19.52 -2.59 11.01
N GLU A 35 -19.21 -3.63 11.80
CA GLU A 35 -19.66 -5.00 11.54
C GLU A 35 -21.18 -5.10 11.49
N SER A 36 -21.90 -4.44 12.41
CA SER A 36 -23.37 -4.43 12.42
C SER A 36 -23.95 -3.91 11.09
N ASN A 37 -23.48 -2.75 10.64
CA ASN A 37 -23.94 -2.13 9.39
C ASN A 37 -23.56 -2.99 8.16
N LEU A 38 -22.41 -3.65 8.21
CA LEU A 38 -21.99 -4.56 7.14
C LEU A 38 -22.93 -5.79 7.09
N MET A 39 -23.29 -6.37 8.24
CA MET A 39 -24.10 -7.59 8.30
C MET A 39 -25.54 -7.35 7.87
N GLU A 40 -26.10 -6.14 8.04
CA GLU A 40 -27.42 -5.75 7.52
C GLU A 40 -27.55 -6.00 6.01
N LEU A 41 -26.47 -5.85 5.24
CA LEU A 41 -26.47 -6.11 3.78
C LEU A 41 -26.68 -7.58 3.41
N PHE A 42 -26.62 -8.47 4.39
CA PHE A 42 -26.73 -9.92 4.21
C PHE A 42 -27.97 -10.51 4.89
N GLU A 43 -28.89 -9.69 5.40
CA GLU A 43 -30.12 -10.17 6.05
C GLU A 43 -31.13 -10.72 5.05
N ILE A 44 -31.11 -10.27 3.81
CA ILE A 44 -32.06 -10.63 2.78
C ILE A 44 -31.38 -11.41 1.65
N CYS A 45 -32.01 -12.49 1.22
CA CYS A 45 -31.56 -13.26 0.06
C CYS A 45 -31.64 -12.47 -1.23
N THR A 46 -30.55 -12.35 -1.96
CA THR A 46 -30.52 -11.67 -3.25
C THR A 46 -31.26 -12.41 -4.38
N LYS A 47 -31.67 -13.68 -4.14
CA LYS A 47 -32.37 -14.51 -5.14
C LYS A 47 -33.88 -14.57 -4.92
N CYS A 48 -34.35 -14.72 -3.68
CA CYS A 48 -35.77 -14.92 -3.37
C CYS A 48 -36.33 -13.89 -2.39
N CYS A 49 -35.54 -12.91 -1.97
CA CYS A 49 -35.93 -11.85 -1.04
C CYS A 49 -36.41 -12.34 0.34
N SER A 50 -36.13 -13.59 0.70
CA SER A 50 -36.43 -14.12 2.04
C SER A 50 -35.29 -13.81 3.02
N PRO A 51 -35.55 -13.79 4.32
CA PRO A 51 -34.49 -13.65 5.33
C PRO A 51 -33.40 -14.73 5.19
N THR A 52 -32.16 -14.36 5.49
CA THR A 52 -31.01 -15.28 5.39
C THR A 52 -30.18 -15.28 6.65
N ALA A 53 -29.42 -16.36 6.86
CA ALA A 53 -28.37 -16.43 7.84
C ALA A 53 -27.02 -16.07 7.19
N ALA A 54 -26.30 -15.13 7.80
CA ALA A 54 -24.96 -14.75 7.35
C ALA A 54 -23.95 -14.81 8.50
N SER A 55 -22.72 -15.18 8.19
CA SER A 55 -21.63 -15.22 9.17
C SER A 55 -20.29 -14.91 8.54
N ILE A 56 -19.42 -14.25 9.31
CA ILE A 56 -18.01 -14.08 8.95
C ILE A 56 -17.31 -15.43 9.16
N THR A 57 -16.90 -16.06 8.07
CA THR A 57 -16.26 -17.38 8.10
C THR A 57 -14.75 -17.32 8.14
N TYR A 58 -14.16 -16.20 7.72
CA TYR A 58 -12.72 -16.04 7.70
C TYR A 58 -12.31 -14.56 7.71
N VAL A 59 -11.23 -14.25 8.43
CA VAL A 59 -10.59 -12.93 8.48
C VAL A 59 -9.11 -13.09 8.15
N ASN A 60 -8.63 -12.33 7.17
CA ASN A 60 -7.21 -12.32 6.79
C ASN A 60 -6.71 -10.87 6.72
N GLY A 61 -6.08 -10.40 7.80
CA GLY A 61 -5.74 -8.99 7.94
C GLY A 61 -6.99 -8.12 7.90
N SER A 62 -7.11 -7.24 6.92
CA SER A 62 -8.29 -6.38 6.70
C SER A 62 -9.37 -7.03 5.83
N MET A 63 -9.15 -8.22 5.31
CA MET A 63 -10.09 -8.91 4.42
C MET A 63 -11.04 -9.80 5.21
N LEU A 64 -12.34 -9.66 4.94
CA LEU A 64 -13.40 -10.49 5.48
C LEU A 64 -13.94 -11.41 4.39
N LYS A 65 -14.31 -12.65 4.79
CA LYS A 65 -15.06 -13.59 3.98
C LYS A 65 -16.38 -13.89 4.71
N ILE A 66 -17.49 -13.57 4.07
CA ILE A 66 -18.83 -13.77 4.60
C ILE A 66 -19.51 -14.86 3.80
N LYS A 67 -20.12 -15.81 4.51
CA LYS A 67 -21.02 -16.81 3.95
C LYS A 67 -22.45 -16.41 4.26
N GLN A 68 -23.28 -16.25 3.22
CA GLN A 68 -24.70 -16.04 3.32
C GLN A 68 -25.41 -17.30 2.84
N SER A 69 -26.38 -17.80 3.61
CA SER A 69 -27.17 -19.00 3.28
C SER A 69 -28.67 -18.72 3.44
N CYS A 70 -29.44 -19.06 2.43
CA CYS A 70 -30.90 -18.94 2.44
C CYS A 70 -31.54 -20.32 2.55
N GLU A 71 -32.31 -20.56 3.64
CA GLU A 71 -33.02 -21.82 3.84
C GLU A 71 -34.22 -21.96 2.90
N HIS A 72 -34.84 -20.85 2.47
CA HIS A 72 -36.02 -20.88 1.63
C HIS A 72 -35.73 -21.36 0.20
N CYS A 73 -34.60 -20.92 -0.41
CA CYS A 73 -34.26 -21.30 -1.79
C CYS A 73 -32.95 -22.07 -1.92
N ASN A 74 -32.35 -22.48 -0.81
CA ASN A 74 -31.04 -23.16 -0.74
C ASN A 74 -29.89 -22.43 -1.42
N TYR A 75 -30.05 -21.10 -1.66
CA TYR A 75 -28.99 -20.28 -2.23
C TYR A 75 -27.90 -20.02 -1.23
N THR A 76 -26.65 -20.22 -1.63
CA THR A 76 -25.46 -19.89 -0.83
C THR A 76 -24.55 -18.97 -1.62
N ARG A 77 -24.09 -17.89 -0.97
CA ARG A 77 -23.14 -16.94 -1.53
C ARG A 77 -21.92 -16.79 -0.61
N MET A 78 -20.75 -16.75 -1.23
CA MET A 78 -19.51 -16.33 -0.55
C MET A 78 -19.16 -14.93 -1.04
N TRP A 79 -18.97 -14.02 -0.09
CA TRP A 79 -18.62 -12.64 -0.38
C TRP A 79 -17.28 -12.29 0.26
N PHE A 80 -16.48 -11.50 -0.45
CA PHE A 80 -15.19 -11.02 0.00
C PHE A 80 -15.20 -9.49 0.06
N SER A 81 -14.71 -8.90 1.16
CA SER A 81 -14.72 -7.44 1.37
C SER A 81 -13.74 -6.67 0.47
N GLN A 82 -12.87 -7.37 -0.23
CA GLN A 82 -11.88 -6.75 -1.11
C GLN A 82 -11.39 -7.74 -2.17
N PRO A 83 -10.89 -7.24 -3.33
CA PRO A 83 -10.31 -8.08 -4.36
C PRO A 83 -8.93 -8.63 -3.95
N TYR A 84 -8.44 -9.59 -4.73
CA TYR A 84 -7.08 -10.13 -4.63
C TYR A 84 -6.18 -9.55 -5.73
N VAL A 85 -4.93 -9.26 -5.37
CA VAL A 85 -3.85 -8.88 -6.28
C VAL A 85 -2.67 -9.80 -6.03
N GLY A 86 -2.22 -10.54 -7.05
CA GLY A 86 -1.14 -11.52 -6.91
C GLY A 86 -1.36 -12.56 -5.79
N GLY A 87 -2.61 -12.99 -5.60
CA GLY A 87 -2.99 -13.95 -4.55
C GLY A 87 -3.01 -13.37 -3.12
N LYS A 88 -2.88 -12.05 -2.97
CA LYS A 88 -2.97 -11.35 -1.68
C LYS A 88 -4.18 -10.41 -1.66
N PRO A 89 -4.86 -10.24 -0.50
CA PRO A 89 -5.92 -9.25 -0.35
C PRO A 89 -5.38 -7.85 -0.64
N ALA A 90 -6.03 -7.12 -1.55
CA ALA A 90 -5.56 -5.82 -2.02
C ALA A 90 -5.43 -4.78 -0.89
N GLY A 91 -6.38 -4.77 0.06
CA GLY A 91 -6.33 -3.88 1.21
C GLY A 91 -5.12 -4.14 2.12
N ASN A 92 -4.71 -5.40 2.28
CA ASN A 92 -3.53 -5.74 3.07
C ASN A 92 -2.25 -5.19 2.42
N LEU A 93 -2.13 -5.29 1.10
CA LEU A 93 -1.02 -4.68 0.36
C LEU A 93 -1.07 -3.15 0.44
N SER A 94 -2.25 -2.55 0.30
CA SER A 94 -2.44 -1.09 0.41
C SER A 94 -2.05 -0.56 1.78
N ILE A 95 -2.41 -1.25 2.87
CA ILE A 95 -2.00 -0.88 4.23
C ILE A 95 -0.47 -0.91 4.35
N SER A 96 0.17 -1.98 3.86
CA SER A 96 1.62 -2.10 3.91
C SER A 96 2.33 -1.01 3.09
N ALA A 97 1.83 -0.72 1.89
CA ALA A 97 2.32 0.35 1.04
C ALA A 97 2.13 1.73 1.70
N GLY A 98 0.95 1.99 2.26
CA GLY A 98 0.66 3.24 2.97
C GLY A 98 1.59 3.48 4.16
N ILE A 99 1.87 2.46 4.96
CA ILE A 99 2.84 2.54 6.07
C ILE A 99 4.25 2.88 5.55
N LEU A 100 4.71 2.18 4.51
CA LEU A 100 6.05 2.36 3.99
C LEU A 100 6.22 3.74 3.32
N PHE A 101 5.32 4.10 2.42
CA PHE A 101 5.45 5.33 1.63
C PHE A 101 5.15 6.61 2.40
N SER A 102 4.39 6.52 3.50
CA SER A 102 4.20 7.64 4.42
C SER A 102 5.38 7.85 5.38
N GLY A 103 6.39 6.94 5.38
CA GLY A 103 7.47 6.96 6.36
C GLY A 103 7.01 6.67 7.80
N SER A 104 5.80 6.14 7.97
CA SER A 104 5.24 5.86 9.28
C SER A 104 5.89 4.64 9.93
N MET A 105 6.00 4.67 11.26
CA MET A 105 6.51 3.53 12.03
C MET A 105 5.45 2.42 12.08
N PRO A 106 5.72 1.21 11.51
CA PRO A 106 4.73 0.13 11.41
C PRO A 106 4.10 -0.25 12.74
N THR A 107 4.91 -0.33 13.80
CA THR A 107 4.44 -0.71 15.14
C THR A 107 3.41 0.28 15.72
N LYS A 108 3.57 1.58 15.45
CA LYS A 108 2.63 2.62 15.90
C LYS A 108 1.31 2.53 15.12
N VAL A 109 1.38 2.41 13.79
CA VAL A 109 0.20 2.32 12.94
C VAL A 109 -0.60 1.05 13.24
N LEU A 110 0.05 -0.13 13.29
CA LEU A 110 -0.63 -1.39 13.60
C LEU A 110 -1.21 -1.41 15.03
N ARG A 111 -0.59 -0.72 15.98
CA ARG A 111 -1.14 -0.52 17.33
C ARG A 111 -2.40 0.34 17.29
N MET A 112 -2.42 1.41 16.52
CA MET A 112 -3.59 2.27 16.33
C MET A 112 -4.78 1.45 15.81
N TYR A 113 -4.60 0.66 14.75
CA TYR A 113 -5.65 -0.24 14.24
C TYR A 113 -6.19 -1.19 15.31
N ARG A 114 -5.29 -1.74 16.15
CA ARG A 114 -5.68 -2.63 17.25
C ARG A 114 -6.54 -1.92 18.29
N PHE A 115 -6.17 -0.69 18.70
CA PHE A 115 -6.99 0.09 19.64
C PHE A 115 -8.34 0.47 19.07
N MET A 116 -8.40 0.76 17.78
CA MET A 116 -9.65 1.02 17.06
C MET A 116 -10.48 -0.25 16.83
N LYS A 117 -9.98 -1.44 17.20
CA LYS A 117 -10.58 -2.75 16.88
C LYS A 117 -10.80 -2.97 15.37
N VAL A 118 -9.99 -2.37 14.54
CA VAL A 118 -10.02 -2.54 13.08
C VAL A 118 -9.17 -3.74 12.71
N ALA A 119 -9.75 -4.68 11.99
CA ALA A 119 -9.03 -5.84 11.47
C ALA A 119 -7.89 -5.38 10.53
N CYS A 120 -6.67 -5.83 10.82
CA CYS A 120 -5.47 -5.39 10.12
C CYS A 120 -4.41 -6.50 10.07
N ILE A 121 -3.41 -6.31 9.23
CA ILE A 121 -2.25 -7.20 9.09
C ILE A 121 -1.41 -7.26 10.38
N SER A 122 -0.70 -8.36 10.56
CA SER A 122 0.32 -8.48 11.60
C SER A 122 1.64 -7.80 11.22
N SER A 123 2.50 -7.55 12.21
CA SER A 123 3.86 -7.01 11.94
C SER A 123 4.68 -7.95 11.05
N SER A 124 4.55 -9.27 11.23
CA SER A 124 5.23 -10.25 10.37
C SER A 124 4.71 -10.21 8.93
N THR A 125 3.41 -10.05 8.75
CA THR A 125 2.81 -9.87 7.42
C THR A 125 3.31 -8.59 6.75
N PHE A 126 3.40 -7.48 7.49
CA PHE A 126 3.98 -6.24 6.98
C PHE A 126 5.42 -6.45 6.49
N MET A 127 6.29 -7.08 7.31
CA MET A 127 7.67 -7.36 6.94
C MET A 127 7.79 -8.25 5.70
N ASN A 128 6.92 -9.25 5.58
CA ASN A 128 6.86 -10.09 4.39
C ASN A 128 6.40 -9.30 3.15
N HIS A 129 5.39 -8.45 3.28
CA HIS A 129 4.96 -7.58 2.19
C HIS A 129 6.06 -6.61 1.77
N GLN A 130 6.75 -5.99 2.73
CA GLN A 130 7.88 -5.11 2.47
C GLN A 130 8.98 -5.83 1.68
N LYS A 131 9.39 -7.02 2.14
CA LYS A 131 10.48 -7.80 1.55
C LYS A 131 10.14 -8.32 0.15
N TYR A 132 8.96 -8.92 -0.04
CA TYR A 132 8.65 -9.68 -1.25
C TYR A 132 7.87 -8.92 -2.31
N TYR A 133 7.26 -7.78 -1.96
CA TYR A 133 6.42 -7.01 -2.88
C TYR A 133 6.87 -5.56 -3.00
N LEU A 134 7.00 -4.83 -1.87
CA LEU A 134 7.23 -3.39 -1.92
C LEU A 134 8.64 -3.04 -2.38
N TYR A 135 9.66 -3.71 -1.88
CA TYR A 135 11.04 -3.45 -2.31
C TYR A 135 11.26 -3.81 -3.78
N SER A 136 10.67 -4.89 -4.25
CA SER A 136 10.76 -5.25 -5.68
C SER A 136 10.08 -4.21 -6.57
N ALA A 137 8.92 -3.69 -6.16
CA ALA A 137 8.22 -2.64 -6.89
C ALA A 137 9.02 -1.33 -6.91
N ILE A 138 9.59 -0.92 -5.76
CA ILE A 138 10.45 0.27 -5.66
C ILE A 138 11.68 0.11 -6.57
N ALA A 139 12.36 -1.04 -6.51
CA ALA A 139 13.54 -1.29 -7.34
C ALA A 139 13.23 -1.25 -8.83
N HIS A 140 12.07 -1.74 -9.25
CA HIS A 140 11.62 -1.69 -10.64
C HIS A 140 11.40 -0.24 -11.11
N VAL A 141 10.61 0.52 -10.36
CA VAL A 141 10.35 1.93 -10.67
C VAL A 141 11.64 2.75 -10.68
N TRP A 142 12.53 2.51 -9.71
CA TRP A 142 13.83 3.17 -9.63
C TRP A 142 14.71 2.88 -10.85
N HIS A 143 14.77 1.62 -11.26
CA HIS A 143 15.55 1.21 -12.43
C HIS A 143 15.02 1.82 -13.73
N ASP A 144 13.69 1.86 -13.90
CA ASP A 144 13.09 2.49 -15.07
C ASP A 144 13.36 4.01 -15.09
N TYR A 145 13.22 4.68 -13.93
CA TYR A 145 13.56 6.08 -13.77
C TYR A 145 15.03 6.37 -14.15
N GLN A 146 15.98 5.56 -13.67
CA GLN A 146 17.39 5.73 -14.02
C GLN A 146 17.66 5.55 -15.52
N LYS A 147 17.02 4.56 -16.13
CA LYS A 147 17.13 4.34 -17.59
C LYS A 147 16.63 5.55 -18.39
N ASP A 148 15.46 6.05 -18.03
CA ASP A 148 14.85 7.20 -18.70
C ASP A 148 15.72 8.43 -18.52
N TYR A 149 16.19 8.73 -17.32
CA TYR A 149 17.11 9.83 -17.05
C TYR A 149 18.40 9.74 -17.90
N ILE A 150 19.04 8.57 -17.92
CA ILE A 150 20.28 8.37 -18.71
C ILE A 150 20.01 8.51 -20.22
N ARG A 151 18.87 8.03 -20.71
CA ARG A 151 18.48 8.21 -22.11
C ARG A 151 18.33 9.68 -22.44
N ASP A 152 17.57 10.43 -21.62
CA ASP A 152 17.29 11.85 -21.85
C ASP A 152 18.57 12.69 -21.85
N VAL A 153 19.48 12.45 -20.89
CA VAL A 153 20.80 13.11 -20.85
C VAL A 153 21.63 12.85 -22.12
N LYS A 154 21.61 11.61 -22.63
CA LYS A 154 22.34 11.22 -23.85
C LYS A 154 21.74 11.85 -25.11
N GLU A 155 20.41 11.90 -25.21
CA GLU A 155 19.70 12.46 -26.37
C GLU A 155 19.95 13.96 -26.50
N VAL A 156 19.90 14.69 -25.39
CA VAL A 156 20.15 16.15 -25.38
C VAL A 156 21.66 16.47 -25.46
N ARG A 157 22.52 15.47 -25.23
CA ARG A 157 24.00 15.63 -25.18
C ARG A 157 24.47 16.73 -24.20
N ARG A 158 23.74 16.91 -23.09
CA ARG A 158 24.14 17.87 -22.06
C ARG A 158 25.22 17.30 -21.15
N SER A 159 26.07 18.20 -20.65
CA SER A 159 26.93 17.88 -19.51
C SER A 159 26.11 17.83 -18.24
N VAL A 160 26.48 16.97 -17.29
CA VAL A 160 25.83 16.81 -16.00
C VAL A 160 26.78 17.27 -14.91
N VAL A 161 26.32 18.18 -14.06
CA VAL A 161 27.07 18.60 -12.87
C VAL A 161 26.55 17.75 -11.69
N LEU A 162 27.41 16.84 -11.21
CA LEU A 162 27.06 15.93 -10.12
C LEU A 162 27.50 16.46 -8.76
N GLY A 163 26.58 16.47 -7.81
CA GLY A 163 26.85 16.62 -6.38
C GLY A 163 26.61 15.32 -5.64
N GLY A 164 27.39 15.04 -4.60
CA GLY A 164 27.23 13.85 -3.78
C GLY A 164 27.06 14.22 -2.31
N ASP A 165 26.23 13.45 -1.59
CA ASP A 165 26.07 13.54 -0.14
C ASP A 165 26.08 12.14 0.47
N GLY A 166 26.85 11.98 1.56
CA GLY A 166 26.99 10.74 2.29
C GLY A 166 26.31 10.80 3.66
N ARG A 167 25.48 9.80 3.97
CA ARG A 167 24.82 9.69 5.28
C ARG A 167 25.12 8.35 5.93
N ALA A 168 25.40 8.38 7.24
CA ALA A 168 25.49 7.19 8.10
C ALA A 168 24.14 6.93 8.79
N ASP A 169 23.80 5.65 9.04
CA ASP A 169 22.59 5.23 9.73
C ASP A 169 22.55 5.63 11.21
N THR A 170 23.77 5.72 11.83
CA THR A 170 23.95 6.17 13.22
C THR A 170 25.17 7.07 13.34
N PRO A 171 25.15 8.07 14.25
CA PRO A 171 26.32 8.93 14.46
C PRO A 171 27.49 8.17 15.10
N GLY A 172 28.71 8.58 14.78
CA GLY A 172 29.96 8.06 15.35
C GLY A 172 30.41 6.71 14.76
N HIS A 173 31.26 6.00 15.48
CA HIS A 173 31.89 4.75 15.02
C HIS A 173 30.98 3.52 15.05
N SER A 174 29.69 3.66 15.39
CA SER A 174 28.73 2.57 15.47
C SER A 174 27.88 2.37 14.20
N ALA A 175 28.13 3.16 13.16
CA ALA A 175 27.42 3.05 11.92
C ALA A 175 27.65 1.69 11.24
N LYS A 176 26.57 0.98 10.92
CA LYS A 176 26.62 -0.31 10.20
C LYS A 176 26.42 -0.13 8.71
N TYR A 177 25.66 0.89 8.33
CA TYR A 177 25.34 1.19 6.95
C TYR A 177 25.59 2.67 6.67
N GLY A 178 26.11 2.93 5.48
CA GLY A 178 26.19 4.25 4.91
C GLY A 178 25.40 4.31 3.60
N THR A 179 24.85 5.44 3.29
CA THR A 179 24.28 5.73 1.96
C THR A 179 25.03 6.87 1.34
N ASN A 180 25.26 6.80 0.03
CA ASN A 180 25.76 7.89 -0.77
C ASN A 180 24.73 8.18 -1.86
N SER A 181 24.26 9.42 -1.92
CA SER A 181 23.31 9.88 -2.93
C SER A 181 24.03 10.81 -3.90
N MET A 182 23.82 10.61 -5.19
CA MET A 182 24.33 11.48 -6.25
C MET A 182 23.17 12.25 -6.87
N LEU A 183 23.34 13.56 -6.98
CA LEU A 183 22.36 14.48 -7.53
C LEU A 183 22.90 15.13 -8.81
N ASP A 184 22.04 15.27 -9.80
CA ASP A 184 22.24 16.24 -10.87
C ASP A 184 21.86 17.61 -10.32
N LEU A 185 22.85 18.50 -10.19
CA LEU A 185 22.65 19.81 -9.57
C LEU A 185 21.91 20.79 -10.48
N ASP A 186 21.94 20.57 -11.78
CA ASP A 186 21.24 21.43 -12.75
C ASP A 186 19.73 21.15 -12.77
N GLU A 187 19.36 19.87 -12.70
CA GLU A 187 17.94 19.43 -12.69
C GLU A 187 17.38 19.29 -11.27
N GLY A 188 18.24 19.24 -10.25
CA GLY A 188 17.83 19.03 -8.85
C GLY A 188 17.25 17.66 -8.58
N VAL A 189 17.68 16.61 -9.31
CA VAL A 189 17.16 15.25 -9.19
C VAL A 189 18.23 14.29 -8.71
N VAL A 190 17.79 13.26 -7.95
CA VAL A 190 18.68 12.16 -7.52
C VAL A 190 18.88 11.21 -8.69
N VAL A 191 20.13 10.99 -9.08
CA VAL A 191 20.48 10.12 -10.21
C VAL A 191 20.99 8.75 -9.79
N ASP A 192 21.55 8.65 -8.58
CA ASP A 192 21.99 7.37 -8.02
C ASP A 192 21.97 7.38 -6.49
N ILE A 193 21.75 6.21 -5.92
CA ILE A 193 21.82 5.95 -4.46
C ILE A 193 22.56 4.64 -4.25
N GLN A 194 23.66 4.69 -3.51
CA GLN A 194 24.44 3.52 -3.15
C GLN A 194 24.33 3.25 -1.64
N LEU A 195 24.02 2.01 -1.28
CA LEU A 195 24.03 1.53 0.08
C LEU A 195 25.34 0.74 0.33
N VAL A 196 26.09 1.17 1.32
CA VAL A 196 27.35 0.51 1.71
C VAL A 196 27.23 -0.01 3.13
N GLN A 197 27.58 -1.28 3.33
CA GLN A 197 27.72 -1.84 4.67
C GLN A 197 29.13 -1.55 5.17
N VAL A 198 29.23 -0.89 6.31
CA VAL A 198 30.51 -0.62 6.97
C VAL A 198 30.97 -1.91 7.64
N GLN A 199 32.07 -2.48 7.18
CA GLN A 199 32.73 -3.61 7.83
C GLN A 199 33.69 -3.06 8.88
N HIS A 200 33.38 -3.29 10.15
CA HIS A 200 34.34 -3.06 11.22
C HIS A 200 35.33 -4.23 11.25
N TYR A 201 36.51 -4.03 10.76
CA TYR A 201 37.63 -4.94 11.06
C TYR A 201 38.03 -4.67 12.52
N PHE A 202 37.69 -5.59 13.41
CA PHE A 202 38.30 -5.63 14.74
C PHE A 202 39.75 -6.09 14.57
N ASN A 203 40.70 -5.22 14.78
CA ASN A 203 42.09 -5.56 15.01
C ASN A 203 42.28 -6.05 16.46
#